data_e7413a10805e9b6b3caae7eefadaf961
#
_entry.id   e7413a10805e9b6b3caae7eefadaf961
#
_cell.length_a   1.000
_cell.length_b   1.000
_cell.length_c   1.000
_cell.angle_alpha   90.00
_cell.angle_beta   90.00
_cell.angle_gamma   90.00
#
_symmetry.space_group_name_H-M   'P 1'
#
loop_
_entity.id
_entity.type
_entity.pdbx_description
1 polymer ?
#
loop_
_entity_poly.entity_id
_entity_poly.type
_entity_poly.pdbx_seq_one_letter_code
_entity_poly.pdbx_strand_id
1 'polypeptide(L)'
;LRGLVGSEMCIRDSIYIWGEVGSGKSHLAAALKNHKITVIEDVEILSDSEQIDLFNLYNESKKTNTKLVITGADAPNNLNLRKDISSRLNWQLVYQLKTLTDDEKKLALTKHAEGKGMVLDKKIIDYCMVNLNRDLHYLIATIDALDEWSLKTKRSITIPLLKQLLV
;
A
#
# COMPACT_ATOMS: atom_id res chain seq x y z
N LEU A 1 -41.60 -3.69 -22.07
CA LEU A 1 -40.49 -3.60 -21.09
C LEU A 1 -39.47 -4.73 -21.34
N ARG A 2 -38.97 -4.78 -22.55
CA ARG A 2 -37.80 -5.56 -22.97
C ARG A 2 -36.84 -4.56 -23.57
N GLY A 3 -35.77 -4.20 -22.85
CA GLY A 3 -34.81 -3.26 -23.43
C GLY A 3 -33.81 -2.66 -22.48
N LEU A 4 -33.39 -3.38 -21.44
CA LEU A 4 -32.26 -2.97 -20.58
C LEU A 4 -31.47 -4.19 -20.05
N VAL A 5 -31.31 -5.19 -20.92
CA VAL A 5 -30.36 -6.28 -20.69
C VAL A 5 -29.38 -6.19 -21.84
N GLY A 6 -28.30 -5.44 -21.68
CA GLY A 6 -27.32 -5.27 -22.75
C GLY A 6 -26.29 -4.16 -22.53
N SER A 7 -26.13 -3.61 -21.33
CA SER A 7 -24.85 -3.07 -20.94
C SER A 7 -24.27 -4.05 -19.94
N GLU A 8 -23.49 -5.00 -20.44
CA GLU A 8 -22.41 -5.59 -19.66
C GLU A 8 -21.73 -4.39 -19.01
N MET A 9 -22.03 -4.22 -17.73
CA MET A 9 -21.26 -3.36 -16.88
C MET A 9 -19.88 -3.96 -16.97
N CYS A 10 -19.05 -3.43 -17.88
CA CYS A 10 -17.65 -3.75 -17.94
C CYS A 10 -17.14 -3.46 -16.54
N ILE A 11 -17.14 -4.49 -15.71
CA ILE A 11 -16.39 -4.49 -14.47
C ILE A 11 -15.02 -4.10 -14.95
N ARG A 12 -14.61 -2.88 -14.60
CA ARG A 12 -13.31 -2.35 -15.03
C ARG A 12 -12.28 -3.25 -14.38
N ASP A 13 -11.73 -4.17 -15.18
CA ASP A 13 -10.84 -5.24 -14.72
C ASP A 13 -9.49 -4.70 -14.25
N SER A 14 -9.33 -3.38 -14.27
CA SER A 14 -8.12 -2.68 -13.86
C SER A 14 -8.41 -1.49 -12.96
N ILE A 15 -7.52 -1.29 -11.99
CA ILE A 15 -7.60 -0.23 -10.98
C ILE A 15 -6.27 0.52 -10.97
N TYR A 16 -6.34 1.84 -10.97
CA TYR A 16 -5.19 2.70 -10.72
C TYR A 16 -5.26 3.31 -9.32
N ILE A 17 -4.19 3.15 -8.55
CA ILE A 17 -4.11 3.61 -7.17
C ILE A 17 -2.91 4.54 -7.04
N TRP A 18 -3.14 5.77 -6.62
CA TRP A 18 -2.07 6.73 -6.46
C TRP A 18 -2.07 7.37 -5.07
N GLY A 19 -0.96 7.96 -4.69
CA GLY A 19 -0.82 8.66 -3.42
C GLY A 19 0.64 8.95 -3.08
N GLU A 20 0.83 9.78 -2.08
CA GLU A 20 2.16 10.18 -1.61
C GLU A 20 2.98 8.99 -1.09
N VAL A 21 4.28 9.24 -0.93
CA VAL A 21 5.18 8.30 -0.24
C VAL A 21 4.66 8.06 1.18
N GLY A 22 4.64 6.80 1.61
CA GLY A 22 4.11 6.42 2.94
C GLY A 22 2.58 6.29 3.01
N SER A 23 1.83 6.45 1.91
CA SER A 23 0.38 6.23 1.89
C SER A 23 -0.05 4.75 1.96
N GLY A 24 0.90 3.80 1.86
CA GLY A 24 0.63 2.37 1.94
C GLY A 24 0.42 1.66 0.61
N LYS A 25 0.74 2.29 -0.53
CA LYS A 25 0.62 1.67 -1.88
C LYS A 25 1.33 0.33 -1.98
N SER A 26 2.61 0.27 -1.61
CA SER A 26 3.41 -0.96 -1.70
C SER A 26 2.91 -2.05 -0.73
N HIS A 27 2.39 -1.67 0.44
CA HIS A 27 1.76 -2.63 1.35
C HIS A 27 0.49 -3.24 0.75
N LEU A 28 -0.35 -2.41 0.15
CA LEU A 28 -1.54 -2.87 -0.59
C LEU A 28 -1.15 -3.73 -1.80
N ALA A 29 -0.13 -3.32 -2.56
CA ALA A 29 0.39 -4.08 -3.70
C ALA A 29 0.86 -5.48 -3.29
N ALA A 30 1.62 -5.58 -2.19
CA ALA A 30 2.08 -6.86 -1.64
C ALA A 30 0.92 -7.77 -1.22
N ALA A 31 -0.11 -7.22 -0.56
CA ALA A 31 -1.31 -7.97 -0.19
C ALA A 31 -2.07 -8.49 -1.42
N LEU A 32 -2.19 -7.70 -2.48
CA LEU A 32 -2.91 -8.05 -3.70
C LEU A 32 -2.18 -9.13 -4.53
N LYS A 33 -0.84 -9.13 -4.56
CA LYS A 33 -0.03 -10.16 -5.24
C LYS A 33 -0.36 -11.57 -4.75
N ASN A 34 -0.77 -11.73 -3.50
CA ASN A 34 -1.17 -13.03 -2.92
C ASN A 34 -2.52 -13.53 -3.48
N HIS A 35 -3.31 -12.70 -4.17
CA HIS A 35 -4.64 -13.03 -4.67
C HIS A 35 -4.71 -13.26 -6.18
N LYS A 36 -3.61 -13.61 -6.84
CA LYS A 36 -3.51 -13.80 -8.31
C LYS A 36 -3.92 -12.55 -9.10
N ILE A 37 -3.62 -11.38 -8.56
CA ILE A 37 -3.83 -10.09 -9.21
C ILE A 37 -2.47 -9.65 -9.75
N THR A 38 -2.43 -9.24 -11.01
CA THR A 38 -1.22 -8.63 -11.58
C THR A 38 -1.08 -7.22 -11.04
N VAL A 39 0.05 -6.92 -10.41
CA VAL A 39 0.32 -5.60 -9.83
C VAL A 39 1.54 -5.00 -10.49
N ILE A 40 1.41 -3.78 -11.00
CA ILE A 40 2.51 -2.94 -11.52
C ILE A 40 2.65 -1.77 -10.56
N GLU A 41 3.83 -1.65 -9.95
CA GLU A 41 4.10 -0.59 -8.99
C GLU A 41 4.86 0.58 -9.63
N ASP A 42 4.62 1.79 -9.10
CA ASP A 42 5.35 3.01 -9.41
C ASP A 42 5.48 3.28 -10.92
N VAL A 43 4.34 3.40 -11.60
CA VAL A 43 4.27 3.53 -13.06
C VAL A 43 5.08 4.72 -13.61
N GLU A 44 5.32 5.73 -12.80
CA GLU A 44 6.10 6.93 -13.14
C GLU A 44 7.57 6.67 -13.38
N ILE A 45 8.13 5.56 -12.84
CA ILE A 45 9.55 5.21 -13.02
C ILE A 45 9.79 4.28 -14.20
N LEU A 46 8.74 3.81 -14.86
CA LEU A 46 8.85 2.90 -15.99
C LEU A 46 9.52 3.58 -17.19
N SER A 47 10.52 2.92 -17.76
CA SER A 47 11.12 3.29 -19.02
C SER A 47 10.13 3.20 -20.20
N ASP A 48 10.44 3.81 -21.31
CA ASP A 48 9.57 3.77 -22.50
C ASP A 48 9.28 2.35 -22.98
N SER A 49 10.23 1.43 -22.87
CA SER A 49 10.04 0.01 -23.19
C SER A 49 9.08 -0.67 -22.23
N GLU A 50 9.22 -0.43 -20.92
CA GLU A 50 8.33 -1.00 -19.90
C GLU A 50 6.91 -0.43 -20.01
N GLN A 51 6.76 0.83 -20.42
CA GLN A 51 5.45 1.41 -20.72
C GLN A 51 4.78 0.71 -21.92
N ILE A 52 5.55 0.28 -22.93
CA ILE A 52 5.02 -0.53 -24.04
C ILE A 52 4.56 -1.89 -23.53
N ASP A 53 5.34 -2.53 -22.67
CA ASP A 53 4.98 -3.81 -22.06
C ASP A 53 3.72 -3.69 -21.20
N LEU A 54 3.60 -2.62 -20.43
CA LEU A 54 2.38 -2.30 -19.67
C LEU A 54 1.17 -2.13 -20.59
N PHE A 55 1.34 -1.47 -21.74
CA PHE A 55 0.27 -1.32 -22.72
C PHE A 55 -0.19 -2.66 -23.29
N ASN A 56 0.75 -3.56 -23.61
CA ASN A 56 0.46 -4.90 -24.09
C ASN A 56 -0.23 -5.74 -23.02
N LEU A 57 0.28 -5.71 -21.80
CA LEU A 57 -0.31 -6.38 -20.63
C LEU A 57 -1.76 -5.91 -20.37
N TYR A 58 -2.02 -4.61 -20.49
CA TYR A 58 -3.36 -4.06 -20.36
C TYR A 58 -4.31 -4.59 -21.44
N ASN A 59 -3.85 -4.73 -22.68
CA ASN A 59 -4.66 -5.29 -23.75
C ASN A 59 -4.91 -6.79 -23.54
N GLU A 60 -3.93 -7.51 -23.03
CA GLU A 60 -4.04 -8.93 -22.71
C GLU A 60 -4.98 -9.18 -21.54
N SER A 61 -4.87 -8.38 -20.48
CA SER A 61 -5.74 -8.50 -19.31
C SER A 61 -7.23 -8.39 -19.65
N LYS A 62 -7.58 -7.53 -20.61
CA LYS A 62 -8.95 -7.44 -21.14
C LYS A 62 -9.43 -8.70 -21.87
N LYS A 63 -8.52 -9.39 -22.56
CA LYS A 63 -8.86 -10.62 -23.29
C LYS A 63 -8.98 -11.82 -22.36
N THR A 64 -8.13 -11.87 -21.35
CA THR A 64 -8.03 -12.99 -20.40
C THR A 64 -8.87 -12.80 -19.14
N ASN A 65 -9.54 -11.65 -19.00
CA ASN A 65 -10.28 -11.26 -17.79
C ASN A 65 -9.38 -11.30 -16.53
N THR A 66 -8.11 -10.94 -16.67
CA THR A 66 -7.16 -10.89 -15.56
C THR A 66 -7.24 -9.52 -14.89
N LYS A 67 -7.35 -9.51 -13.56
CA LYS A 67 -7.38 -8.28 -12.78
C LYS A 67 -5.99 -7.63 -12.75
N LEU A 68 -5.96 -6.33 -13.07
CA LEU A 68 -4.73 -5.54 -13.09
C LEU A 68 -4.84 -4.37 -12.11
N VAL A 69 -3.86 -4.24 -11.24
CA VAL A 69 -3.72 -3.08 -10.34
C VAL A 69 -2.42 -2.37 -10.66
N ILE A 70 -2.50 -1.07 -10.86
CA ILE A 70 -1.36 -0.22 -11.18
C ILE A 70 -1.24 0.83 -10.09
N THR A 71 -0.04 1.07 -9.58
CA THR A 71 0.19 2.14 -8.60
C THR A 71 1.08 3.24 -9.17
N GLY A 72 0.93 4.44 -8.63
CA GLY A 72 1.73 5.60 -9.01
C GLY A 72 1.78 6.67 -7.92
N ALA A 73 2.66 7.66 -8.10
CA ALA A 73 2.86 8.74 -7.14
C ALA A 73 1.75 9.79 -7.19
N ASP A 74 1.15 10.03 -8.37
CA ASP A 74 0.16 11.10 -8.60
C ASP A 74 -0.97 10.63 -9.51
N ALA A 75 -1.96 11.49 -9.70
CA ALA A 75 -3.07 11.26 -10.63
C ALA A 75 -2.55 11.05 -12.07
N PRO A 76 -3.21 10.22 -12.89
CA PRO A 76 -2.70 9.86 -14.22
C PRO A 76 -2.39 11.06 -15.14
N ASN A 77 -3.12 12.17 -14.98
CA ASN A 77 -2.93 13.37 -15.78
C ASN A 77 -1.69 14.18 -15.40
N ASN A 78 -1.15 13.97 -14.21
CA ASN A 78 0.00 14.69 -13.67
C ASN A 78 1.32 13.96 -13.94
N LEU A 79 1.23 12.71 -14.40
CA LEU A 79 2.40 11.88 -14.67
C LEU A 79 2.93 12.11 -16.09
N ASN A 80 4.26 12.15 -16.22
CA ASN A 80 4.93 12.21 -17.52
C ASN A 80 4.98 10.82 -18.18
N LEU A 81 3.84 10.33 -18.62
CA LEU A 81 3.69 9.04 -19.29
C LEU A 81 3.33 9.23 -20.76
N ARG A 82 3.52 8.18 -21.54
CA ARG A 82 3.01 8.11 -22.92
C ARG A 82 1.49 8.37 -22.92
N LYS A 83 1.03 9.09 -23.93
CA LYS A 83 -0.40 9.50 -24.04
C LYS A 83 -1.36 8.31 -24.07
N ASP A 84 -0.94 7.20 -24.67
CA ASP A 84 -1.73 5.97 -24.73
C ASP A 84 -1.89 5.30 -23.37
N ILE A 85 -0.83 5.33 -22.53
CA ILE A 85 -0.88 4.83 -21.13
C ILE A 85 -1.72 5.77 -20.26
N SER A 86 -1.42 7.07 -20.27
CA SER A 86 -2.17 8.06 -19.48
C SER A 86 -3.68 8.02 -19.77
N SER A 87 -4.05 7.92 -21.06
CA SER A 87 -5.46 7.77 -21.45
C SER A 87 -6.09 6.51 -20.83
N ARG A 88 -5.40 5.37 -20.86
CA ARG A 88 -5.91 4.12 -20.28
C ARG A 88 -6.05 4.16 -18.78
N LEU A 89 -5.07 4.74 -18.08
CA LEU A 89 -5.13 4.93 -16.63
C LEU A 89 -6.34 5.78 -16.21
N ASN A 90 -6.68 6.82 -16.99
CA ASN A 90 -7.86 7.65 -16.74
C ASN A 90 -9.19 6.93 -16.98
N TRP A 91 -9.20 5.88 -17.80
CA TRP A 91 -10.42 5.10 -18.09
C TRP A 91 -10.71 4.02 -17.06
N GLN A 92 -9.77 3.78 -16.15
CA GLN A 92 -9.91 2.81 -15.07
C GLN A 92 -10.64 3.38 -13.85
N LEU A 93 -10.83 2.57 -12.83
CA LEU A 93 -11.16 3.06 -11.50
C LEU A 93 -9.91 3.68 -10.88
N VAL A 94 -9.97 4.98 -10.61
CA VAL A 94 -8.85 5.74 -10.04
C VAL A 94 -9.13 6.03 -8.57
N TYR A 95 -8.24 5.60 -7.69
CA TYR A 95 -8.34 5.84 -6.25
C TYR A 95 -7.09 6.54 -5.73
N GLN A 96 -7.30 7.50 -4.84
CA GLN A 96 -6.23 8.13 -4.09
C GLN A 96 -6.10 7.45 -2.72
N LEU A 97 -4.89 7.00 -2.37
CA LEU A 97 -4.53 6.62 -1.01
C LEU A 97 -3.95 7.85 -0.31
N LYS A 98 -4.64 8.29 0.73
CA LYS A 98 -4.15 9.36 1.61
C LYS A 98 -3.19 8.77 2.64
N THR A 99 -2.20 9.56 3.05
CA THR A 99 -1.36 9.23 4.19
C THR A 99 -2.19 9.17 5.47
N LEU A 100 -1.86 8.22 6.33
CA LEU A 100 -2.54 8.08 7.61
C LEU A 100 -2.24 9.27 8.52
N THR A 101 -3.25 9.75 9.21
CA THR A 101 -3.11 10.69 10.33
C THR A 101 -2.38 10.04 11.49
N ASP A 102 -1.87 10.83 12.42
CA ASP A 102 -1.17 10.30 13.61
C ASP A 102 -2.07 9.37 14.45
N ASP A 103 -3.36 9.66 14.56
CA ASP A 103 -4.30 8.81 15.29
C ASP A 103 -4.57 7.48 14.55
N GLU A 104 -4.67 7.51 13.22
CA GLU A 104 -4.79 6.31 12.40
C GLU A 104 -3.52 5.45 12.46
N LYS A 105 -2.33 6.08 12.49
CA LYS A 105 -1.05 5.37 12.70
C LYS A 105 -1.02 4.69 14.06
N LYS A 106 -1.42 5.38 15.14
CA LYS A 106 -1.51 4.77 16.47
C LYS A 106 -2.45 3.57 16.48
N LEU A 107 -3.61 3.69 15.83
CA LEU A 107 -4.55 2.58 15.70
C LEU A 107 -3.97 1.41 14.91
N ALA A 108 -3.27 1.69 13.81
CA ALA A 108 -2.60 0.67 13.01
C ALA A 108 -1.53 -0.08 13.81
N LEU A 109 -0.71 0.63 14.59
CA LEU A 109 0.30 0.04 15.48
C LEU A 109 -0.31 -0.83 16.55
N THR A 110 -1.41 -0.37 17.17
CA THR A 110 -2.15 -1.15 18.17
C THR A 110 -2.67 -2.45 17.56
N LYS A 111 -3.35 -2.37 16.43
CA LYS A 111 -3.88 -3.56 15.72
C LYS A 111 -2.79 -4.53 15.27
N HIS A 112 -1.64 -4.00 14.81
CA HIS A 112 -0.50 -4.83 14.43
C HIS A 112 0.05 -5.60 15.63
N ALA A 113 0.22 -4.95 16.77
CA ALA A 113 0.66 -5.58 18.02
C ALA A 113 -0.35 -6.64 18.50
N GLU A 114 -1.64 -6.31 18.51
CA GLU A 114 -2.71 -7.25 18.87
C GLU A 114 -2.73 -8.50 17.97
N GLY A 115 -2.55 -8.30 16.66
CA GLY A 115 -2.48 -9.39 15.68
C GLY A 115 -1.31 -10.37 15.92
N LYS A 116 -0.25 -9.90 16.60
CA LYS A 116 0.90 -10.72 17.04
C LYS A 116 0.72 -11.27 18.48
N GLY A 117 -0.37 -10.96 19.13
CA GLY A 117 -0.59 -11.34 20.53
C GLY A 117 0.20 -10.50 21.54
N MET A 118 0.75 -9.36 21.10
CA MET A 118 1.47 -8.45 21.99
C MET A 118 0.50 -7.55 22.75
N VAL A 119 0.76 -7.38 24.04
CA VAL A 119 0.10 -6.33 24.84
C VAL A 119 1.00 -5.10 24.86
N LEU A 120 0.68 -4.12 24.01
CA LEU A 120 1.45 -2.89 23.87
C LEU A 120 0.79 -1.75 24.64
N ASP A 121 1.49 -1.20 25.66
CA ASP A 121 0.98 -0.05 26.40
C ASP A 121 0.89 1.19 25.49
N LYS A 122 -0.22 1.92 25.57
CA LYS A 122 -0.43 3.19 24.87
C LYS A 122 0.74 4.16 25.03
N LYS A 123 1.38 4.20 26.21
CA LYS A 123 2.56 5.04 26.49
C LYS A 123 3.74 4.72 25.55
N ILE A 124 3.89 3.46 25.13
CA ILE A 124 4.97 3.04 24.23
C ILE A 124 4.67 3.54 22.82
N ILE A 125 3.42 3.42 22.36
CA ILE A 125 2.98 3.94 21.08
C ILE A 125 3.16 5.46 21.03
N ASP A 126 2.71 6.17 22.06
CA ASP A 126 2.87 7.62 22.16
C ASP A 126 4.35 8.03 22.16
N TYR A 127 5.20 7.27 22.86
CA TYR A 127 6.65 7.50 22.85
C TYR A 127 7.23 7.33 21.43
N CYS A 128 6.86 6.27 20.71
CA CYS A 128 7.28 6.04 19.33
C CYS A 128 6.87 7.21 18.43
N MET A 129 5.62 7.65 18.51
CA MET A 129 5.10 8.75 17.69
C MET A 129 5.79 10.10 17.95
N VAL A 130 6.31 10.33 19.16
CA VAL A 130 6.98 11.59 19.52
C VAL A 130 8.47 11.55 19.21
N ASN A 131 9.13 10.42 19.40
CA ASN A 131 10.60 10.34 19.42
C ASN A 131 11.21 9.64 18.19
N LEU A 132 10.39 8.96 17.37
CA LEU A 132 10.87 8.21 16.21
C LEU A 132 10.38 8.82 14.90
N ASN A 133 10.94 8.31 13.79
CA ASN A 133 10.43 8.65 12.47
C ASN A 133 8.96 8.18 12.36
N ARG A 134 8.09 9.09 11.92
CA ARG A 134 6.63 8.85 11.79
C ARG A 134 6.24 8.07 10.54
N ASP A 135 7.22 7.53 9.82
CA ASP A 135 6.93 6.57 8.77
C ASP A 135 6.34 5.29 9.36
N LEU A 136 5.20 4.84 8.82
CA LEU A 136 4.48 3.70 9.37
C LEU A 136 5.30 2.40 9.28
N HIS A 137 6.05 2.21 8.19
CA HIS A 137 6.92 1.05 8.03
C HIS A 137 8.01 1.00 9.09
N TYR A 138 8.64 2.16 9.33
CA TYR A 138 9.67 2.27 10.37
C TYR A 138 9.10 1.98 11.75
N LEU A 139 7.91 2.51 12.06
CA LEU A 139 7.24 2.29 13.33
C LEU A 139 6.85 0.81 13.53
N ILE A 140 6.30 0.17 12.51
CA ILE A 140 5.97 -1.27 12.53
C ILE A 140 7.25 -2.10 12.73
N ALA A 141 8.30 -1.86 11.96
CA ALA A 141 9.56 -2.58 12.08
C ALA A 141 10.18 -2.42 13.49
N THR A 142 10.05 -1.22 14.09
CA THR A 142 10.51 -0.98 15.47
C THR A 142 9.73 -1.80 16.48
N ILE A 143 8.39 -1.90 16.34
CA ILE A 143 7.55 -2.71 17.21
C ILE A 143 7.89 -4.20 17.05
N ASP A 144 8.10 -4.66 15.82
CA ASP A 144 8.48 -6.04 15.54
C ASP A 144 9.83 -6.40 16.17
N ALA A 145 10.82 -5.53 16.03
CA ALA A 145 12.12 -5.70 16.67
C ALA A 145 12.03 -5.69 18.21
N LEU A 146 11.14 -4.87 18.74
CA LEU A 146 10.90 -4.78 20.19
C LEU A 146 10.25 -6.08 20.73
N ASP A 147 9.35 -6.68 19.96
CA ASP A 147 8.76 -7.99 20.28
C ASP A 147 9.83 -9.08 20.32
N GLU A 148 10.61 -9.22 19.25
CA GLU A 148 11.69 -10.19 19.18
C GLU A 148 12.71 -10.02 20.32
N TRP A 149 13.05 -8.76 20.65
CA TRP A 149 13.98 -8.47 21.73
C TRP A 149 13.39 -8.84 23.09
N SER A 150 12.11 -8.53 23.32
CA SER A 150 11.37 -8.90 24.53
C SER A 150 11.37 -10.41 24.75
N LEU A 151 11.08 -11.18 23.69
CA LEU A 151 11.08 -12.64 23.72
C LEU A 151 12.48 -13.21 24.00
N LYS A 152 13.52 -12.69 23.31
CA LYS A 152 14.92 -13.13 23.50
C LYS A 152 15.43 -12.86 24.91
N THR A 153 15.08 -11.71 25.48
CA THR A 153 15.56 -11.29 26.81
C THR A 153 14.64 -11.71 27.94
N LYS A 154 13.47 -12.27 27.63
CA LYS A 154 12.40 -12.62 28.59
C LYS A 154 12.02 -11.43 29.48
N ARG A 155 12.01 -10.22 28.90
CA ARG A 155 11.66 -8.97 29.60
C ARG A 155 10.35 -8.42 29.06
N SER A 156 9.55 -7.82 29.93
CA SER A 156 8.35 -7.12 29.54
C SER A 156 8.67 -5.93 28.63
N ILE A 157 7.79 -5.66 27.67
CA ILE A 157 7.89 -4.52 26.75
C ILE A 157 7.70 -3.22 27.53
N THR A 158 8.74 -2.38 27.57
CA THR A 158 8.77 -1.12 28.30
C THR A 158 9.53 -0.05 27.53
N ILE A 159 9.31 1.24 27.85
CA ILE A 159 10.07 2.35 27.25
C ILE A 159 11.59 2.20 27.46
N PRO A 160 12.11 1.80 28.65
CA PRO A 160 13.54 1.53 28.81
C PRO A 160 14.06 0.44 27.87
N LEU A 161 13.29 -0.65 27.63
CA LEU A 161 13.66 -1.70 26.69
C LEU A 161 13.71 -1.15 25.25
N LEU A 162 12.73 -0.35 24.84
CA LEU A 162 12.70 0.32 23.54
C LEU A 162 13.92 1.24 23.36
N LYS A 163 14.29 2.02 24.39
CA LYS A 163 15.50 2.87 24.32
C LYS A 163 16.78 2.08 24.11
N GLN A 164 16.90 0.89 24.73
CA GLN A 164 18.06 0.01 24.54
C GLN A 164 18.12 -0.59 23.14
N LEU A 165 16.98 -0.79 22.48
CA LEU A 165 16.93 -1.27 21.11
C LEU A 165 17.36 -0.22 20.08
N LEU A 166 17.18 1.06 20.39
CA LEU A 166 17.45 2.19 19.49
C LEU A 166 18.88 2.74 19.56
N VAL A 167 19.69 2.26 20.48
CA VAL A 167 21.13 2.60 20.65
C VAL A 167 21.99 1.58 19.94
#